data_c4030172f9ed794fe58d868a920caeb2
#
_entry.id   c4030172f9ed794fe58d868a920caeb2
#
_cell.length_a   1.000
_cell.length_b   1.000
_cell.length_c   1.000
_cell.angle_alpha   90.00
_cell.angle_beta   90.00
_cell.angle_gamma   90.00
#
_symmetry.space_group_name_H-M   'P 1'
#
loop_
_entity.id
_entity.type
_entity.pdbx_description
1 polymer ?
#
loop_
_entity_poly.entity_id
_entity_poly.type
_entity_poly.pdbx_seq_one_letter_code
_entity_poly.pdbx_strand_id
1 'polypeptide(L)'
;MKRIQKILSIALLIPILLGMGCQEDKQYNTLNDDNAPGPVSGTRVESMPGGAKIFYTLPADESLRYVRAEYEIRPGEKRESKSSNFTNYIVVDGFPNTEEREIILYAVSRGEKSSTPVTVKIKPNTPPVQEVFSTLSFRETFGGVSVSYQNQGEASMALTLLARNANGEMQEVDTYYSKLKEGRFSARGFAAEKRQFGVVVRDRWGNLSDTAFAEVTPVFEELIPKPFQAFNLPTDIYLPHAGANNSVDKIWDDRLSAAGGGVPVFHTIPGSGMPQQFTFDLKVRAKLSRFKIFGRGPGKDWVFKQGAPKRWEMWGSNSPDPTGSWDGWVKLMDCESVKPSGLPVGTNSDDDINLSMVVGEDFIFPDDAPPVRYIRFKTLETYDYLDYIYIAELTFWGRRE
;
A
#
# COMPACT_ATOMS: atom_id res chain seq x y z
N MET A 1 29.82 -67.23 -8.26
CA MET A 1 29.42 -67.37 -6.85
C MET A 1 30.07 -66.40 -5.87
N LYS A 2 31.33 -66.00 -6.00
CA LYS A 2 31.97 -65.03 -5.06
C LYS A 2 31.43 -63.56 -5.10
N ARG A 3 30.78 -63.09 -6.16
CA ARG A 3 30.18 -61.71 -6.25
C ARG A 3 28.79 -61.62 -5.58
N ILE A 4 28.03 -62.71 -5.55
CA ILE A 4 26.70 -62.75 -4.93
C ILE A 4 26.79 -62.74 -3.40
N GLN A 5 27.81 -63.41 -2.85
CA GLN A 5 28.04 -63.42 -1.40
C GLN A 5 28.47 -62.11 -0.82
N LYS A 6 29.20 -61.23 -1.59
CA LYS A 6 29.54 -59.88 -1.15
C LYS A 6 28.34 -58.94 -1.15
N ILE A 7 27.39 -59.10 -2.06
CA ILE A 7 26.18 -58.29 -2.13
C ILE A 7 25.22 -58.68 -0.99
N LEU A 8 25.11 -59.95 -0.66
CA LEU A 8 24.28 -60.36 0.49
C LEU A 8 24.86 -59.94 1.85
N SER A 9 26.19 -59.85 2.01
CA SER A 9 26.81 -59.35 3.24
C SER A 9 26.63 -57.84 3.45
N ILE A 10 26.57 -57.05 2.37
CA ILE A 10 26.31 -55.60 2.42
C ILE A 10 24.81 -55.34 2.65
N ALA A 11 23.92 -56.14 2.07
CA ALA A 11 22.48 -56.00 2.27
C ALA A 11 22.02 -56.36 3.71
N LEU A 12 22.79 -57.18 4.45
CA LEU A 12 22.47 -57.53 5.84
C LEU A 12 22.99 -56.49 6.87
N LEU A 13 23.96 -55.63 6.49
CA LEU A 13 24.50 -54.59 7.36
C LEU A 13 23.70 -53.27 7.30
N ILE A 14 22.94 -53.03 6.24
CA ILE A 14 22.13 -51.80 6.07
C ILE A 14 20.96 -51.73 7.07
N PRO A 15 20.19 -52.75 7.40
CA PRO A 15 19.12 -52.68 8.38
C PRO A 15 19.62 -52.51 9.82
N ILE A 16 20.88 -52.84 10.15
CA ILE A 16 21.43 -52.65 11.50
C ILE A 16 21.84 -51.18 11.75
N LEU A 17 22.19 -50.44 10.72
CA LEU A 17 22.52 -49.00 10.81
C LEU A 17 21.29 -48.10 10.87
N LEU A 18 20.10 -48.56 10.46
CA LEU A 18 18.83 -47.82 10.52
C LEU A 18 18.12 -47.96 11.88
N GLY A 19 18.62 -48.82 12.78
CA GLY A 19 18.07 -49.06 14.12
C GLY A 19 18.68 -48.19 15.23
N MET A 20 19.71 -47.37 14.97
CA MET A 20 20.27 -46.39 15.89
C MET A 20 19.76 -44.98 15.58
N GLY A 21 18.46 -44.82 15.37
CA GLY A 21 17.81 -43.52 15.53
C GLY A 21 17.94 -43.14 16.99
N CYS A 22 18.65 -42.03 17.29
CA CYS A 22 18.58 -41.39 18.60
C CYS A 22 17.10 -41.13 18.88
N GLN A 23 16.51 -41.91 19.76
CA GLN A 23 15.34 -41.53 20.49
C GLN A 23 15.85 -40.41 21.42
N GLU A 24 15.74 -39.16 20.97
CA GLU A 24 15.70 -38.03 21.90
C GLU A 24 14.51 -38.29 22.82
N ASP A 25 14.78 -38.84 23.99
CA ASP A 25 13.87 -38.71 25.11
C ASP A 25 13.75 -37.22 25.37
N LYS A 26 12.81 -36.58 24.70
CA LYS A 26 12.28 -35.29 25.14
C LYS A 26 11.63 -35.57 26.49
N GLN A 27 12.44 -35.63 27.54
CA GLN A 27 11.96 -35.36 28.88
C GLN A 27 11.40 -33.93 28.85
N TYR A 28 10.14 -33.80 28.44
CA TYR A 28 9.35 -32.71 28.88
C TYR A 28 9.34 -32.82 30.40
N ASN A 29 10.18 -32.05 31.07
CA ASN A 29 10.02 -31.76 32.47
C ASN A 29 8.65 -31.08 32.61
N THR A 30 7.58 -31.86 32.56
CA THR A 30 6.31 -31.49 33.14
C THR A 30 6.61 -31.37 34.64
N LEU A 31 7.01 -30.14 35.03
CA LEU A 31 6.89 -29.78 36.40
C LEU A 31 5.40 -29.99 36.71
N ASN A 32 5.11 -31.11 37.41
CA ASN A 32 3.82 -31.35 38.03
C ASN A 32 3.68 -30.33 39.16
N ASP A 33 3.54 -29.06 38.75
CA ASP A 33 3.26 -27.99 39.65
C ASP A 33 1.74 -27.86 39.73
N ASP A 34 1.15 -28.73 40.56
CA ASP A 34 -0.27 -28.76 40.82
C ASP A 34 -0.75 -27.57 41.64
N ASN A 35 0.16 -26.72 42.10
CA ASN A 35 -0.15 -25.55 42.93
C ASN A 35 -0.43 -24.34 42.04
N ALA A 36 -1.49 -23.63 42.35
CA ALA A 36 -1.78 -22.31 41.80
C ALA A 36 -0.91 -21.24 42.50
N PRO A 37 -0.31 -20.29 41.77
CA PRO A 37 0.41 -19.19 42.37
C PRO A 37 -0.53 -18.28 43.19
N GLY A 38 0.04 -17.42 44.05
CA GLY A 38 -0.69 -16.33 44.67
C GLY A 38 -1.21 -15.33 43.63
N PRO A 39 -2.28 -14.57 43.94
CA PRO A 39 -2.78 -13.55 43.03
C PRO A 39 -1.81 -12.36 42.89
N VAL A 40 -1.95 -11.61 41.77
CA VAL A 40 -1.29 -10.30 41.62
C VAL A 40 -1.84 -9.30 42.65
N SER A 41 -1.06 -8.29 42.99
CA SER A 41 -1.45 -7.27 44.00
C SER A 41 -1.01 -5.86 43.56
N GLY A 42 -1.40 -4.83 44.32
CA GLY A 42 -0.94 -3.46 44.06
C GLY A 42 -1.26 -2.93 42.66
N THR A 43 -2.46 -3.21 42.18
CA THR A 43 -2.87 -2.82 40.80
C THR A 43 -2.98 -1.31 40.64
N ARG A 44 -2.43 -0.79 39.52
CA ARG A 44 -2.56 0.61 39.07
C ARG A 44 -2.88 0.64 37.60
N VAL A 45 -3.84 1.44 37.22
CA VAL A 45 -4.32 1.55 35.83
C VAL A 45 -3.81 2.84 35.19
N GLU A 46 -3.37 2.72 33.96
CA GLU A 46 -3.04 3.83 33.06
C GLU A 46 -3.90 3.67 31.79
N SER A 47 -4.84 4.59 31.59
CA SER A 47 -5.75 4.57 30.42
C SER A 47 -4.98 4.89 29.14
N MET A 48 -5.34 4.22 28.04
CA MET A 48 -4.79 4.43 26.70
C MET A 48 -5.92 4.41 25.66
N PRO A 49 -5.69 4.90 24.43
CA PRO A 49 -6.69 4.88 23.38
C PRO A 49 -7.25 3.48 23.14
N GLY A 50 -8.55 3.30 23.38
CA GLY A 50 -9.24 2.02 23.23
C GLY A 50 -8.76 0.91 24.16
N GLY A 51 -8.10 1.25 25.30
CA GLY A 51 -7.55 0.25 26.21
C GLY A 51 -6.99 0.81 27.50
N ALA A 52 -6.22 -0.04 28.20
CA ALA A 52 -5.48 0.33 29.39
C ALA A 52 -4.22 -0.52 29.58
N LYS A 53 -3.23 0.05 30.24
CA LYS A 53 -2.08 -0.64 30.78
C LYS A 53 -2.29 -0.80 32.28
N ILE A 54 -2.32 -2.06 32.74
CA ILE A 54 -2.55 -2.40 34.14
C ILE A 54 -1.22 -2.86 34.70
N PHE A 55 -0.68 -2.08 35.63
CA PHE A 55 0.50 -2.44 36.43
C PHE A 55 0.08 -3.25 37.65
N TYR A 56 0.94 -4.15 38.08
CA TYR A 56 0.73 -4.99 39.25
C TYR A 56 2.05 -5.43 39.87
N THR A 57 1.98 -5.91 41.11
CA THR A 57 3.06 -6.62 41.78
C THR A 57 2.84 -8.14 41.56
N LEU A 58 3.85 -8.81 41.04
CA LEU A 58 3.86 -10.26 40.88
C LEU A 58 3.95 -10.96 42.25
N PRO A 59 3.28 -12.12 42.43
CA PRO A 59 3.51 -12.96 43.60
C PRO A 59 4.95 -13.49 43.61
N ALA A 60 5.53 -13.65 44.82
CA ALA A 60 6.84 -14.27 45.00
C ALA A 60 6.71 -15.81 44.93
N ASP A 61 6.51 -16.30 43.75
CA ASP A 61 6.25 -17.72 43.46
C ASP A 61 7.10 -18.18 42.26
N GLU A 62 8.00 -19.14 42.50
CA GLU A 62 8.91 -19.67 41.48
C GLU A 62 8.18 -20.44 40.37
N SER A 63 6.96 -20.91 40.61
CA SER A 63 6.11 -21.58 39.63
C SER A 63 5.48 -20.63 38.62
N LEU A 64 5.43 -19.33 38.94
CA LEU A 64 4.79 -18.32 38.11
C LEU A 64 5.38 -18.30 36.69
N ARG A 65 4.50 -18.40 35.69
CA ARG A 65 4.86 -18.37 34.27
C ARG A 65 4.45 -17.06 33.59
N TYR A 66 3.20 -16.64 33.80
CA TYR A 66 2.64 -15.41 33.19
C TYR A 66 1.44 -14.89 33.99
N VAL A 67 1.06 -13.64 33.69
CA VAL A 67 -0.23 -13.07 34.11
C VAL A 67 -1.17 -13.04 32.91
N ARG A 68 -2.40 -13.47 33.11
CA ARG A 68 -3.47 -13.49 32.13
C ARG A 68 -4.54 -12.49 32.54
N ALA A 69 -4.99 -11.65 31.56
CA ALA A 69 -6.17 -10.80 31.69
C ALA A 69 -7.30 -11.38 30.83
N GLU A 70 -8.46 -11.54 31.41
CA GLU A 70 -9.70 -11.91 30.71
C GLU A 70 -10.65 -10.73 30.74
N TYR A 71 -11.23 -10.38 29.60
CA TYR A 71 -12.13 -9.25 29.45
C TYR A 71 -13.05 -9.39 28.26
N GLU A 72 -14.11 -8.58 28.23
CA GLU A 72 -15.09 -8.56 27.15
C GLU A 72 -15.02 -7.19 26.46
N ILE A 73 -14.71 -7.17 25.17
CA ILE A 73 -14.60 -5.92 24.39
C ILE A 73 -15.97 -5.41 23.93
N ARG A 74 -16.90 -6.34 23.62
CA ARG A 74 -18.31 -6.11 23.27
C ARG A 74 -19.15 -7.25 23.84
N PRO A 75 -20.47 -7.09 24.01
CA PRO A 75 -21.34 -8.15 24.49
C PRO A 75 -21.13 -9.47 23.74
N GLY A 76 -20.70 -10.51 24.47
CA GLY A 76 -20.43 -11.84 23.93
C GLY A 76 -19.04 -12.02 23.30
N GLU A 77 -18.23 -10.97 23.14
CA GLU A 77 -16.88 -11.06 22.56
C GLU A 77 -15.80 -10.97 23.64
N LYS A 78 -15.41 -12.14 24.13
CA LYS A 78 -14.35 -12.29 25.14
C LYS A 78 -12.97 -12.28 24.52
N ARG A 79 -12.02 -11.68 25.24
CA ARG A 79 -10.61 -11.57 24.87
C ARG A 79 -9.73 -11.97 26.04
N GLU A 80 -8.52 -12.38 25.69
CA GLU A 80 -7.46 -12.73 26.60
C GLU A 80 -6.17 -12.01 26.21
N SER A 81 -5.48 -11.44 27.18
CA SER A 81 -4.11 -10.95 27.03
C SER A 81 -3.20 -11.68 28.00
N LYS A 82 -1.93 -11.87 27.61
CA LYS A 82 -0.90 -12.49 28.44
C LYS A 82 0.32 -11.61 28.58
N SER A 83 0.91 -11.60 29.76
CA SER A 83 2.15 -10.90 30.04
C SER A 83 3.08 -11.83 30.82
N SER A 84 4.35 -11.92 30.43
CA SER A 84 5.29 -12.83 31.06
C SER A 84 5.60 -12.43 32.49
N ASN A 85 6.15 -13.36 33.30
CA ASN A 85 6.63 -13.11 34.66
C ASN A 85 7.87 -12.17 34.75
N PHE A 86 8.39 -11.70 33.60
CA PHE A 86 9.45 -10.69 33.54
C PHE A 86 8.93 -9.26 33.45
N THR A 87 7.61 -9.09 33.31
CA THR A 87 6.95 -7.80 33.21
C THR A 87 5.95 -7.60 34.35
N ASN A 88 5.87 -6.39 34.86
CA ASN A 88 4.96 -6.01 35.94
C ASN A 88 3.73 -5.26 35.45
N TYR A 89 3.36 -5.44 34.19
CA TYR A 89 2.16 -4.86 33.60
C TYR A 89 1.57 -5.76 32.49
N ILE A 90 0.29 -5.53 32.19
CA ILE A 90 -0.41 -6.14 31.07
C ILE A 90 -1.19 -5.07 30.33
N VAL A 91 -1.29 -5.22 28.99
CA VAL A 91 -2.07 -4.33 28.13
C VAL A 91 -3.37 -5.04 27.75
N VAL A 92 -4.48 -4.35 27.91
CA VAL A 92 -5.81 -4.76 27.44
C VAL A 92 -6.31 -3.71 26.47
N ASP A 93 -6.74 -4.12 25.29
CA ASP A 93 -7.13 -3.22 24.19
C ASP A 93 -8.30 -3.79 23.38
N GLY A 94 -8.80 -3.01 22.42
CA GLY A 94 -9.89 -3.39 21.54
C GLY A 94 -11.27 -2.89 21.97
N PHE A 95 -11.34 -2.00 22.98
CA PHE A 95 -12.63 -1.45 23.43
C PHE A 95 -13.14 -0.39 22.46
N PRO A 96 -14.45 -0.45 22.09
CA PRO A 96 -15.04 0.45 21.08
C PRO A 96 -15.37 1.85 21.61
N ASN A 97 -15.37 2.05 22.93
CA ASN A 97 -15.77 3.29 23.60
C ASN A 97 -15.02 3.53 24.91
N THR A 98 -15.39 4.61 25.61
CA THR A 98 -14.75 5.04 26.88
C THR A 98 -15.50 4.58 28.13
N GLU A 99 -16.40 3.63 28.01
CA GLU A 99 -17.13 3.10 29.16
C GLU A 99 -16.22 2.32 30.13
N GLU A 100 -16.56 2.35 31.42
CA GLU A 100 -15.86 1.55 32.41
C GLU A 100 -16.04 0.05 32.11
N ARG A 101 -14.93 -0.71 32.23
CA ARG A 101 -14.86 -2.15 31.97
C ARG A 101 -14.18 -2.85 33.14
N GLU A 102 -14.62 -4.06 33.41
CA GLU A 102 -13.99 -4.94 34.39
C GLU A 102 -13.04 -5.91 33.69
N ILE A 103 -11.83 -6.01 34.21
CA ILE A 103 -10.77 -6.90 33.73
C ILE A 103 -10.45 -7.87 34.84
N ILE A 104 -10.40 -9.15 34.54
CA ILE A 104 -10.07 -10.20 35.51
C ILE A 104 -8.65 -10.66 35.25
N LEU A 105 -7.79 -10.50 36.28
CA LEU A 105 -6.40 -10.90 36.19
C LEU A 105 -6.20 -12.23 36.98
N TYR A 106 -5.38 -13.09 36.41
CA TYR A 106 -4.91 -14.33 36.97
C TYR A 106 -3.39 -14.43 36.85
N ALA A 107 -2.71 -14.77 37.96
CA ALA A 107 -1.36 -15.30 37.89
C ALA A 107 -1.46 -16.78 37.52
N VAL A 108 -0.63 -17.26 36.58
CA VAL A 108 -0.70 -18.63 36.04
C VAL A 108 0.65 -19.31 36.19
N SER A 109 0.65 -20.53 36.75
CA SER A 109 1.85 -21.33 36.96
C SER A 109 2.32 -22.01 35.67
N ARG A 110 3.52 -22.63 35.72
CA ARG A 110 4.04 -23.49 34.63
C ARG A 110 3.16 -24.70 34.37
N GLY A 111 2.42 -25.18 35.37
CA GLY A 111 1.42 -26.24 35.26
C GLY A 111 0.03 -25.76 34.80
N GLU A 112 -0.08 -24.52 34.32
CA GLU A 112 -1.35 -23.89 33.84
C GLU A 112 -2.43 -23.77 34.93
N LYS A 113 -2.03 -23.76 36.23
CA LYS A 113 -2.94 -23.49 37.34
C LYS A 113 -3.07 -21.99 37.53
N SER A 114 -4.32 -21.51 37.63
CA SER A 114 -4.62 -20.09 37.81
C SER A 114 -4.82 -19.76 39.28
N SER A 115 -4.31 -18.59 39.74
CA SER A 115 -4.60 -18.01 41.06
C SER A 115 -6.09 -17.71 41.26
N THR A 116 -6.45 -17.27 42.44
CA THR A 116 -7.72 -16.56 42.65
C THR A 116 -7.77 -15.30 41.75
N PRO A 117 -8.95 -14.94 41.20
CA PRO A 117 -9.11 -13.79 40.33
C PRO A 117 -8.90 -12.45 41.07
N VAL A 118 -8.31 -11.47 40.37
CA VAL A 118 -8.25 -10.08 40.82
C VAL A 118 -9.01 -9.22 39.79
N THR A 119 -10.10 -8.62 40.20
CA THR A 119 -10.89 -7.73 39.34
C THR A 119 -10.33 -6.31 39.39
N VAL A 120 -10.09 -5.73 38.22
CA VAL A 120 -9.59 -4.35 38.03
C VAL A 120 -10.55 -3.61 37.14
N LYS A 121 -11.00 -2.42 37.55
CA LYS A 121 -11.79 -1.52 36.72
C LYS A 121 -10.88 -0.62 35.91
N ILE A 122 -11.17 -0.51 34.62
CA ILE A 122 -10.47 0.39 33.68
C ILE A 122 -11.48 1.33 33.03
N LYS A 123 -10.98 2.49 32.57
CA LYS A 123 -11.75 3.40 31.73
C LYS A 123 -10.86 3.76 30.53
N PRO A 124 -11.09 3.16 29.33
CA PRO A 124 -10.32 3.47 28.14
C PRO A 124 -10.45 4.94 27.74
N ASN A 125 -9.41 5.51 27.15
CA ASN A 125 -9.51 6.78 26.42
C ASN A 125 -10.22 6.54 25.09
N THR A 126 -10.57 7.63 24.37
CA THR A 126 -11.20 7.57 23.06
C THR A 126 -10.47 6.56 22.17
N PRO A 127 -11.17 5.57 21.61
CA PRO A 127 -10.53 4.56 20.78
C PRO A 127 -10.06 5.16 19.42
N PRO A 128 -8.97 4.64 18.86
CA PRO A 128 -8.39 5.16 17.62
C PRO A 128 -9.37 5.24 16.45
N VAL A 129 -10.35 4.34 16.38
CA VAL A 129 -11.39 4.36 15.35
C VAL A 129 -12.23 5.65 15.41
N GLN A 130 -12.53 6.15 16.61
CA GLN A 130 -13.29 7.40 16.81
C GLN A 130 -12.38 8.63 16.64
N GLU A 131 -11.11 8.55 17.07
CA GLU A 131 -10.14 9.63 16.85
C GLU A 131 -9.97 9.88 15.35
N VAL A 132 -9.69 8.83 14.55
CA VAL A 132 -9.55 8.94 13.09
C VAL A 132 -10.83 9.46 12.45
N PHE A 133 -11.99 8.91 12.85
CA PHE A 133 -13.30 9.35 12.34
C PHE A 133 -13.53 10.86 12.54
N SER A 134 -13.16 11.41 13.68
CA SER A 134 -13.35 12.84 13.98
C SER A 134 -12.49 13.77 13.12
N THR A 135 -11.46 13.26 12.45
CA THR A 135 -10.53 14.02 11.60
C THR A 135 -10.82 13.93 10.12
N LEU A 136 -11.82 13.13 9.72
CA LEU A 136 -12.18 12.94 8.32
C LEU A 136 -12.55 14.28 7.66
N SER A 137 -11.97 14.54 6.51
CA SER A 137 -12.24 15.74 5.71
C SER A 137 -12.40 15.34 4.25
N PHE A 138 -13.45 15.86 3.62
CA PHE A 138 -13.80 15.59 2.24
C PHE A 138 -13.54 16.80 1.38
N ARG A 139 -13.00 16.58 0.18
CA ARG A 139 -12.83 17.63 -0.84
C ARG A 139 -13.19 17.06 -2.21
N GLU A 140 -13.67 17.94 -3.07
CA GLU A 140 -13.81 17.62 -4.47
C GLU A 140 -12.42 17.39 -5.10
N THR A 141 -12.37 16.43 -6.01
CA THR A 141 -11.23 16.21 -6.90
C THR A 141 -11.74 15.87 -8.29
N PHE A 142 -10.86 15.81 -9.27
CA PHE A 142 -11.21 15.44 -10.63
C PHE A 142 -11.89 14.07 -10.67
N GLY A 143 -13.09 14.03 -11.23
CA GLY A 143 -13.90 12.82 -11.36
C GLY A 143 -14.31 12.17 -10.03
N GLY A 144 -14.22 12.87 -8.87
CA GLY A 144 -14.53 12.21 -7.62
C GLY A 144 -14.35 13.00 -6.34
N VAL A 145 -14.04 12.28 -5.27
CA VAL A 145 -13.84 12.80 -3.92
C VAL A 145 -12.45 12.40 -3.40
N SER A 146 -11.81 13.31 -2.70
CA SER A 146 -10.60 13.06 -1.93
C SER A 146 -10.92 13.13 -0.45
N VAL A 147 -10.48 12.15 0.32
CA VAL A 147 -10.68 12.06 1.76
C VAL A 147 -9.33 12.10 2.45
N SER A 148 -9.15 13.02 3.41
CA SER A 148 -7.98 13.07 4.27
C SER A 148 -8.34 12.73 5.71
N TYR A 149 -7.37 12.18 6.44
CA TYR A 149 -7.53 11.77 7.83
C TYR A 149 -6.22 11.96 8.61
N GLN A 150 -6.33 11.96 9.94
CA GLN A 150 -5.20 11.88 10.86
C GLN A 150 -5.35 10.65 11.75
N ASN A 151 -4.22 9.98 12.07
CA ASN A 151 -4.13 8.76 12.86
C ASN A 151 -2.85 8.82 13.70
N GLN A 152 -2.81 9.74 14.66
CA GLN A 152 -1.62 10.05 15.46
C GLN A 152 -1.05 8.83 16.19
N GLY A 153 -1.91 7.89 16.55
CA GLY A 153 -1.53 6.62 17.21
C GLY A 153 -1.00 5.53 16.27
N GLU A 154 -0.90 5.79 14.96
CA GLU A 154 -0.47 4.81 13.94
C GLU A 154 -1.24 3.47 14.03
N ALA A 155 -2.50 3.54 14.42
CA ALA A 155 -3.36 2.37 14.53
C ALA A 155 -3.67 1.79 13.15
N SER A 156 -3.79 0.44 13.06
CA SER A 156 -4.20 -0.21 11.80
C SER A 156 -5.68 0.06 11.54
N MET A 157 -5.97 0.81 10.48
CA MET A 157 -7.32 1.21 10.09
C MET A 157 -7.68 0.78 8.68
N ALA A 158 -8.94 0.47 8.47
CA ALA A 158 -9.58 0.36 7.18
C ALA A 158 -10.60 1.49 7.06
N LEU A 159 -10.48 2.33 6.02
CA LEU A 159 -11.38 3.43 5.72
C LEU A 159 -12.19 3.03 4.48
N THR A 160 -13.45 2.69 4.67
CA THR A 160 -14.35 2.27 3.57
C THR A 160 -15.10 3.48 3.05
N LEU A 161 -14.85 3.83 1.78
CA LEU A 161 -15.56 4.88 1.07
C LEU A 161 -16.85 4.34 0.48
N LEU A 162 -17.91 5.08 0.70
CA LEU A 162 -19.25 4.83 0.18
C LEU A 162 -19.66 5.97 -0.76
N ALA A 163 -20.45 5.66 -1.78
CA ALA A 163 -21.09 6.67 -2.62
C ALA A 163 -22.57 6.30 -2.83
N ARG A 164 -23.43 7.34 -2.88
CA ARG A 164 -24.84 7.14 -3.21
C ARG A 164 -24.98 6.78 -4.69
N ASN A 165 -25.59 5.64 -4.97
CA ASN A 165 -25.88 5.19 -6.33
C ASN A 165 -27.13 5.88 -6.91
N ALA A 166 -27.47 5.58 -8.16
CA ALA A 166 -28.64 6.14 -8.84
C ALA A 166 -29.98 5.74 -8.19
N ASN A 167 -30.00 4.65 -7.44
CA ASN A 167 -31.20 4.18 -6.71
C ASN A 167 -31.35 4.86 -5.34
N GLY A 168 -30.40 5.73 -4.95
CA GLY A 168 -30.42 6.42 -3.67
C GLY A 168 -29.80 5.62 -2.51
N GLU A 169 -29.15 4.47 -2.78
CA GLU A 169 -28.51 3.62 -1.78
C GLU A 169 -27.02 3.96 -1.65
N MET A 170 -26.47 3.84 -0.44
CA MET A 170 -25.03 3.93 -0.21
C MET A 170 -24.36 2.62 -0.59
N GLN A 171 -23.44 2.66 -1.52
CA GLN A 171 -22.67 1.52 -2.01
C GLN A 171 -21.20 1.70 -1.72
N GLU A 172 -20.53 0.63 -1.31
CA GLU A 172 -19.07 0.61 -1.15
C GLU A 172 -18.41 0.84 -2.51
N VAL A 173 -17.44 1.77 -2.52
CA VAL A 173 -16.64 2.12 -3.70
C VAL A 173 -15.25 1.52 -3.58
N ASP A 174 -14.60 1.71 -2.42
CA ASP A 174 -13.25 1.25 -2.16
C ASP A 174 -12.97 1.20 -0.66
N THR A 175 -11.97 0.40 -0.26
CA THR A 175 -11.49 0.35 1.12
C THR A 175 -9.99 0.57 1.17
N TYR A 176 -9.58 1.65 1.83
CA TYR A 176 -8.20 2.04 2.01
C TYR A 176 -7.65 1.58 3.37
N TYR A 177 -6.56 0.80 3.36
CA TYR A 177 -5.91 0.30 4.56
C TYR A 177 -4.67 1.13 4.89
N SER A 178 -4.54 1.58 6.14
CA SER A 178 -3.42 2.41 6.53
C SER A 178 -3.03 2.28 8.01
N LYS A 179 -1.74 2.57 8.28
CA LYS A 179 -1.17 2.81 9.62
C LYS A 179 -0.46 4.16 9.68
N LEU A 180 -0.49 4.93 8.61
CA LEU A 180 0.20 6.22 8.55
C LEU A 180 -0.41 7.21 9.54
N LYS A 181 0.39 8.10 10.11
CA LYS A 181 -0.05 9.16 11.01
C LYS A 181 -1.07 10.10 10.39
N GLU A 182 -0.95 10.30 9.10
CA GLU A 182 -1.89 11.06 8.28
C GLU A 182 -1.92 10.44 6.89
N GLY A 183 -3.00 10.68 6.16
CA GLY A 183 -3.12 10.17 4.80
C GLY A 183 -4.24 10.83 4.03
N ARG A 184 -4.20 10.57 2.73
CA ARG A 184 -5.23 10.97 1.78
C ARG A 184 -5.44 9.83 0.79
N PHE A 185 -6.69 9.59 0.46
CA PHE A 185 -7.08 8.69 -0.63
C PHE A 185 -8.21 9.30 -1.43
N SER A 186 -8.39 8.86 -2.66
CA SER A 186 -9.39 9.43 -3.57
C SER A 186 -10.07 8.32 -4.35
N ALA A 187 -11.38 8.46 -4.56
CA ALA A 187 -12.11 7.65 -5.52
C ALA A 187 -12.57 8.52 -6.70
N ARG A 188 -12.49 7.95 -7.89
CA ARG A 188 -12.77 8.62 -9.17
C ARG A 188 -13.75 7.80 -10.01
N GLY A 189 -14.13 8.30 -11.17
CA GLY A 189 -15.09 7.65 -12.08
C GLY A 189 -16.52 8.13 -11.90
N PHE A 190 -16.71 9.25 -11.19
CA PHE A 190 -18.01 9.88 -10.97
C PHE A 190 -18.22 11.06 -11.91
N ALA A 191 -19.45 11.21 -12.41
CA ALA A 191 -19.86 12.40 -13.15
C ALA A 191 -19.75 13.66 -12.26
N ALA A 192 -19.57 14.81 -12.90
CA ALA A 192 -19.50 16.13 -12.24
C ALA A 192 -20.89 16.60 -11.77
N GLU A 193 -21.56 15.77 -10.98
CA GLU A 193 -22.88 15.98 -10.42
C GLU A 193 -22.80 15.87 -8.91
N LYS A 194 -23.58 16.72 -8.21
CA LYS A 194 -23.65 16.69 -6.75
C LYS A 194 -24.06 15.31 -6.24
N ARG A 195 -23.23 14.73 -5.38
CA ARG A 195 -23.40 13.37 -4.86
C ARG A 195 -23.04 13.29 -3.39
N GLN A 196 -23.75 12.45 -2.64
CA GLN A 196 -23.37 12.14 -1.27
C GLN A 196 -22.34 11.03 -1.25
N PHE A 197 -21.23 11.29 -0.55
CA PHE A 197 -20.21 10.31 -0.21
C PHE A 197 -20.24 10.04 1.29
N GLY A 198 -19.76 8.89 1.71
CA GLY A 198 -19.65 8.51 3.11
C GLY A 198 -18.33 7.80 3.37
N VAL A 199 -17.83 7.87 4.61
CA VAL A 199 -16.69 7.07 5.06
C VAL A 199 -17.00 6.43 6.39
N VAL A 200 -16.73 5.13 6.50
CA VAL A 200 -16.74 4.36 7.74
C VAL A 200 -15.31 3.95 8.06
N VAL A 201 -14.91 4.13 9.31
CA VAL A 201 -13.59 3.70 9.80
C VAL A 201 -13.77 2.39 10.57
N ARG A 202 -12.88 1.43 10.35
CA ARG A 202 -12.83 0.15 11.05
C ARG A 202 -11.42 -0.12 11.56
N ASP A 203 -11.28 -0.52 12.82
CA ASP A 203 -10.01 -0.94 13.39
C ASP A 203 -9.74 -2.45 13.21
N ARG A 204 -8.57 -2.90 13.68
CA ARG A 204 -8.17 -4.31 13.64
C ARG A 204 -9.05 -5.24 14.50
N TRP A 205 -9.80 -4.67 15.44
CA TRP A 205 -10.69 -5.40 16.34
C TRP A 205 -12.12 -5.53 15.79
N GLY A 206 -12.36 -4.95 14.60
CA GLY A 206 -13.67 -4.90 13.99
C GLY A 206 -14.60 -3.85 14.59
N ASN A 207 -14.10 -2.93 15.43
CA ASN A 207 -14.88 -1.78 15.86
C ASN A 207 -15.11 -0.84 14.68
N LEU A 208 -16.31 -0.33 14.53
CA LEU A 208 -16.74 0.59 13.48
C LEU A 208 -17.02 1.97 14.06
N SER A 209 -16.70 3.00 13.30
CA SER A 209 -17.24 4.34 13.53
C SER A 209 -18.68 4.46 13.03
N ASP A 210 -19.32 5.58 13.31
CA ASP A 210 -20.44 6.06 12.50
C ASP A 210 -19.97 6.34 11.07
N THR A 211 -20.93 6.65 10.17
CA THR A 211 -20.60 7.07 8.81
C THR A 211 -20.50 8.59 8.76
N ALA A 212 -19.33 9.09 8.41
CA ALA A 212 -19.17 10.51 8.06
C ALA A 212 -19.69 10.74 6.65
N PHE A 213 -20.62 11.69 6.48
CA PHE A 213 -21.19 12.03 5.18
C PHE A 213 -20.74 13.40 4.71
N ALA A 214 -20.56 13.54 3.39
CA ALA A 214 -20.38 14.82 2.72
C ALA A 214 -21.06 14.84 1.36
N GLU A 215 -21.64 15.99 1.00
CA GLU A 215 -22.10 16.24 -0.37
C GLU A 215 -20.98 16.93 -1.15
N VAL A 216 -20.51 16.27 -2.20
CA VAL A 216 -19.41 16.76 -3.04
C VAL A 216 -19.86 16.74 -4.50
N THR A 217 -19.50 17.78 -5.25
CA THR A 217 -19.62 17.82 -6.70
C THR A 217 -18.24 17.53 -7.29
N PRO A 218 -17.99 16.32 -7.87
CA PRO A 218 -16.72 16.01 -8.50
C PRO A 218 -16.34 17.07 -9.55
N VAL A 219 -15.07 17.44 -9.60
CA VAL A 219 -14.58 18.32 -10.66
C VAL A 219 -14.67 17.55 -11.98
N PHE A 220 -15.16 18.24 -13.02
CA PHE A 220 -15.24 17.64 -14.35
C PHE A 220 -13.87 17.17 -14.85
N GLU A 221 -13.76 15.92 -15.26
CA GLU A 221 -12.58 15.31 -15.84
C GLU A 221 -12.92 14.77 -17.23
N GLU A 222 -12.13 15.10 -18.20
CA GLU A 222 -12.24 14.55 -19.54
C GLU A 222 -10.89 14.01 -20.02
N LEU A 223 -10.94 13.09 -20.98
CA LEU A 223 -9.77 12.66 -21.73
C LEU A 223 -9.26 13.82 -22.58
N ILE A 224 -7.98 14.17 -22.49
CA ILE A 224 -7.36 15.16 -23.37
C ILE A 224 -7.25 14.57 -24.77
N PRO A 225 -7.88 15.22 -25.78
CA PRO A 225 -7.99 14.64 -27.13
C PRO A 225 -6.63 14.39 -27.79
N LYS A 226 -6.46 13.22 -28.36
CA LYS A 226 -5.34 12.87 -29.21
C LYS A 226 -5.68 13.08 -30.69
N PRO A 227 -4.72 13.10 -31.63
CA PRO A 227 -3.28 12.98 -31.40
C PRO A 227 -2.66 14.29 -30.90
N PHE A 228 -1.69 14.19 -30.02
CA PHE A 228 -0.81 15.30 -29.67
C PHE A 228 0.13 15.63 -30.85
N GLN A 229 1.00 16.60 -30.67
CA GLN A 229 1.96 16.97 -31.71
C GLN A 229 3.37 17.07 -31.15
N ALA A 230 4.33 16.42 -31.80
CA ALA A 230 5.73 16.58 -31.46
C ALA A 230 6.13 18.08 -31.53
N PHE A 231 6.83 18.54 -30.50
CA PHE A 231 7.36 19.89 -30.45
C PHE A 231 8.85 19.80 -30.16
N ASN A 232 9.61 19.45 -31.21
CA ASN A 232 11.02 19.14 -31.13
C ASN A 232 11.85 20.40 -30.86
N LEU A 233 12.34 20.55 -29.65
CA LEU A 233 13.23 21.64 -29.27
C LEU A 233 14.70 21.24 -29.46
N PRO A 234 15.62 22.19 -29.69
CA PRO A 234 17.04 21.89 -29.93
C PRO A 234 17.72 21.08 -28.80
N THR A 235 17.19 21.17 -27.59
CA THR A 235 17.71 20.45 -26.41
C THR A 235 17.04 19.12 -26.14
N ASP A 236 16.07 18.71 -26.98
CA ASP A 236 15.31 17.47 -26.80
C ASP A 236 16.00 16.30 -27.52
N ILE A 237 15.81 15.11 -26.97
CA ILE A 237 16.25 13.85 -27.55
C ILE A 237 15.04 13.13 -28.12
N TYR A 238 14.83 13.29 -29.42
CA TYR A 238 13.67 12.77 -30.13
C TYR A 238 14.02 11.91 -31.36
N LEU A 239 15.31 11.76 -31.67
CA LEU A 239 15.72 10.93 -32.80
C LEU A 239 15.38 9.46 -32.54
N PRO A 240 14.61 8.82 -33.44
CA PRO A 240 14.14 7.47 -33.24
C PRO A 240 15.23 6.43 -33.52
N HIS A 241 15.27 5.36 -32.69
CA HIS A 241 16.24 4.26 -32.85
C HIS A 241 16.14 3.56 -34.22
N ALA A 242 14.95 3.29 -34.70
CA ALA A 242 14.70 2.54 -35.93
C ALA A 242 13.68 3.25 -36.84
N GLY A 243 13.92 4.52 -37.15
CA GLY A 243 13.08 5.31 -38.06
C GLY A 243 11.66 5.53 -37.51
N ALA A 244 10.70 5.70 -38.43
CA ALA A 244 9.33 6.11 -38.14
C ALA A 244 8.56 5.18 -37.15
N ASN A 245 8.97 3.92 -37.04
CA ASN A 245 8.36 2.98 -36.08
C ASN A 245 8.73 3.26 -34.63
N ASN A 246 9.70 4.12 -34.38
CA ASN A 246 10.15 4.50 -33.03
C ASN A 246 10.08 6.01 -32.77
N SER A 247 9.35 6.75 -33.60
CA SER A 247 9.18 8.19 -33.45
C SER A 247 8.25 8.55 -32.27
N VAL A 248 8.36 9.78 -31.78
CA VAL A 248 7.64 10.25 -30.60
C VAL A 248 6.10 10.20 -30.76
N ASP A 249 5.59 10.26 -31.98
CA ASP A 249 4.16 10.14 -32.28
C ASP A 249 3.54 8.78 -31.91
N LYS A 250 4.36 7.78 -31.59
CA LYS A 250 3.90 6.46 -31.13
C LYS A 250 3.37 6.47 -29.71
N ILE A 251 3.63 7.54 -28.93
CA ILE A 251 3.12 7.62 -27.54
C ILE A 251 1.70 8.22 -27.42
N TRP A 252 1.02 8.45 -28.56
CA TRP A 252 -0.38 8.92 -28.58
C TRP A 252 -1.16 8.37 -29.78
N ASP A 253 -0.78 7.20 -30.29
CA ASP A 253 -1.43 6.55 -31.42
C ASP A 253 -2.51 5.52 -31.02
N ASP A 254 -2.81 5.44 -29.71
CA ASP A 254 -3.79 4.53 -29.08
C ASP A 254 -3.50 3.04 -29.31
N ARG A 255 -2.22 2.69 -29.56
CA ARG A 255 -1.78 1.31 -29.80
C ARG A 255 -1.00 0.78 -28.58
N LEU A 256 -1.65 -0.11 -27.83
CA LEU A 256 -1.01 -0.75 -26.67
C LEU A 256 -0.27 -2.03 -27.06
N SER A 257 0.88 -2.25 -26.47
CA SER A 257 1.71 -3.44 -26.70
C SER A 257 1.03 -4.76 -26.32
N ALA A 258 -0.02 -4.72 -25.51
CA ALA A 258 -0.78 -5.90 -25.08
C ALA A 258 -1.59 -6.55 -26.24
N ALA A 259 -1.78 -5.87 -27.34
CA ALA A 259 -2.62 -6.34 -28.47
C ALA A 259 -1.98 -7.47 -29.32
N GLY A 260 -0.81 -7.96 -28.92
CA GLY A 260 -0.11 -9.07 -29.59
C GLY A 260 0.68 -8.64 -30.84
N GLY A 261 1.96 -8.92 -30.84
CA GLY A 261 2.89 -8.48 -31.86
C GLY A 261 3.69 -7.25 -31.49
N GLY A 262 4.82 -7.00 -32.12
CA GLY A 262 5.65 -5.82 -31.87
C GLY A 262 4.92 -4.54 -32.30
N VAL A 263 4.38 -3.81 -31.35
CA VAL A 263 3.76 -2.51 -31.60
C VAL A 263 4.86 -1.46 -31.68
N PRO A 264 4.80 -0.53 -32.63
CA PRO A 264 5.67 0.63 -32.65
C PRO A 264 5.63 1.36 -31.30
N VAL A 265 6.78 1.77 -30.79
CA VAL A 265 6.91 2.51 -29.52
C VAL A 265 7.86 3.67 -29.74
N PHE A 266 7.71 4.75 -29.03
CA PHE A 266 8.78 5.75 -28.97
C PHE A 266 10.02 5.11 -28.38
N HIS A 267 11.14 5.22 -29.08
CA HIS A 267 12.42 4.66 -28.64
C HIS A 267 13.56 5.55 -29.12
N THR A 268 14.28 6.15 -28.21
CA THR A 268 15.45 7.00 -28.52
C THR A 268 16.66 6.17 -28.89
N ILE A 269 17.61 6.76 -29.61
CA ILE A 269 18.85 6.10 -30.00
C ILE A 269 19.69 5.79 -28.75
N PRO A 270 20.20 4.53 -28.58
CA PRO A 270 21.19 4.23 -27.58
C PRO A 270 22.44 5.10 -27.73
N GLY A 271 23.04 5.53 -26.63
CA GLY A 271 24.16 6.47 -26.64
C GLY A 271 23.76 7.94 -26.60
N SER A 272 22.46 8.23 -26.41
CA SER A 272 21.97 9.63 -26.34
C SER A 272 22.26 10.33 -25.02
N GLY A 273 22.75 9.59 -24.01
CA GLY A 273 23.04 10.12 -22.67
C GLY A 273 21.82 10.29 -21.79
N MET A 274 22.03 10.62 -20.51
CA MET A 274 21.00 10.91 -19.52
C MET A 274 21.34 12.21 -18.79
N PRO A 275 20.36 13.04 -18.35
CA PRO A 275 18.91 12.87 -18.52
C PRO A 275 18.43 13.10 -19.96
N GLN A 276 17.34 12.43 -20.35
CA GLN A 276 16.71 12.60 -21.65
C GLN A 276 15.38 13.33 -21.51
N GLN A 277 15.11 14.24 -22.43
CA GLN A 277 13.86 14.97 -22.47
C GLN A 277 13.30 15.05 -23.88
N PHE A 278 11.98 15.07 -23.98
CA PHE A 278 11.26 15.36 -25.22
C PHE A 278 10.03 16.21 -24.91
N THR A 279 9.60 16.99 -25.89
CA THR A 279 8.51 17.96 -25.75
C THR A 279 7.40 17.67 -26.74
N PHE A 280 6.16 17.87 -26.32
CA PHE A 280 4.99 17.77 -27.19
C PHE A 280 3.92 18.78 -26.80
N ASP A 281 3.06 19.11 -27.78
CA ASP A 281 1.93 20.01 -27.70
C ASP A 281 0.64 19.20 -27.53
N LEU A 282 -0.10 19.41 -26.46
CA LEU A 282 -1.42 18.83 -26.22
C LEU A 282 -2.48 19.42 -27.19
N LYS A 283 -2.15 20.48 -27.94
CA LYS A 283 -3.02 21.30 -28.81
C LYS A 283 -4.14 22.04 -28.09
N VAL A 284 -4.29 21.80 -26.82
CA VAL A 284 -5.23 22.51 -25.94
C VAL A 284 -4.52 22.91 -24.66
N ARG A 285 -4.93 24.04 -24.09
CA ARG A 285 -4.55 24.40 -22.73
C ARG A 285 -5.48 23.67 -21.77
N ALA A 286 -4.92 22.93 -20.79
CA ALA A 286 -5.70 22.15 -19.87
C ALA A 286 -5.09 22.18 -18.46
N LYS A 287 -5.95 22.18 -17.45
CA LYS A 287 -5.57 21.80 -16.08
C LYS A 287 -5.60 20.28 -16.01
N LEU A 288 -4.41 19.68 -16.00
CA LEU A 288 -4.26 18.23 -15.98
C LEU A 288 -4.59 17.67 -14.60
N SER A 289 -5.28 16.55 -14.57
CA SER A 289 -5.63 15.81 -13.37
C SER A 289 -4.71 14.61 -13.14
N ARG A 290 -4.45 13.87 -14.20
CA ARG A 290 -3.62 12.67 -14.19
C ARG A 290 -3.15 12.29 -15.59
N PHE A 291 -2.19 11.39 -15.65
CA PHE A 291 -1.82 10.71 -16.88
C PHE A 291 -1.51 9.24 -16.62
N LYS A 292 -1.62 8.45 -17.67
CA LYS A 292 -1.12 7.07 -17.66
C LYS A 292 0.05 6.93 -18.61
N ILE A 293 1.02 6.11 -18.20
CA ILE A 293 2.13 5.66 -19.01
C ILE A 293 2.03 4.16 -19.22
N PHE A 294 2.18 3.71 -20.47
CA PHE A 294 2.17 2.31 -20.85
C PHE A 294 3.56 1.89 -21.32
N GLY A 295 4.02 0.76 -20.79
CA GLY A 295 5.32 0.20 -21.13
C GLY A 295 5.31 -0.59 -22.43
N ARG A 296 6.53 -0.81 -22.94
CA ARG A 296 6.77 -1.61 -24.13
C ARG A 296 6.52 -3.10 -23.89
N GLY A 297 5.92 -3.78 -24.85
CA GLY A 297 5.80 -5.24 -24.96
C GLY A 297 6.11 -5.72 -26.40
N PRO A 298 5.74 -6.95 -26.77
CA PRO A 298 5.17 -7.98 -25.91
C PRO A 298 6.22 -8.67 -25.05
N GLY A 299 5.74 -9.18 -23.90
CA GLY A 299 6.49 -10.05 -23.03
C GLY A 299 7.29 -9.37 -21.93
N LYS A 300 7.75 -10.21 -21.03
CA LYS A 300 8.41 -9.82 -19.77
C LYS A 300 9.81 -9.21 -19.92
N ASP A 301 10.40 -9.27 -21.11
CA ASP A 301 11.77 -8.79 -21.33
C ASP A 301 11.87 -7.27 -21.49
N TRP A 302 10.74 -6.56 -21.60
CA TRP A 302 10.67 -5.11 -21.77
C TRP A 302 10.02 -4.39 -20.58
N VAL A 303 9.23 -5.11 -19.80
CA VAL A 303 8.46 -4.56 -18.69
C VAL A 303 9.34 -4.34 -17.48
N PHE A 304 9.34 -3.12 -16.92
CA PHE A 304 10.17 -2.70 -15.80
C PHE A 304 11.64 -3.12 -15.94
N LYS A 305 12.19 -2.89 -17.13
CA LYS A 305 13.54 -3.31 -17.52
C LYS A 305 14.09 -2.39 -18.59
N GLN A 306 15.39 -2.48 -18.84
CA GLN A 306 16.10 -1.78 -19.90
C GLN A 306 15.84 -0.26 -19.88
N GLY A 307 15.47 0.33 -21.03
CA GLY A 307 15.19 1.74 -21.21
C GLY A 307 13.79 2.19 -20.77
N ALA A 308 13.02 1.35 -20.04
CA ALA A 308 11.76 1.80 -19.42
C ALA A 308 12.05 2.91 -18.40
N PRO A 309 11.37 4.07 -18.47
CA PRO A 309 11.54 5.14 -17.48
C PRO A 309 11.25 4.63 -16.08
N LYS A 310 12.17 4.88 -15.12
CA LYS A 310 12.00 4.56 -13.71
C LYS A 310 11.73 5.81 -12.88
N ARG A 311 12.52 6.87 -13.10
CA ARG A 311 12.29 8.18 -12.50
C ARG A 311 12.33 9.26 -13.56
N TRP A 312 11.35 10.16 -13.50
CA TRP A 312 11.27 11.28 -14.43
C TRP A 312 10.55 12.47 -13.82
N GLU A 313 10.69 13.62 -14.47
CA GLU A 313 9.97 14.85 -14.15
C GLU A 313 8.99 15.19 -15.27
N MET A 314 7.79 15.65 -14.87
CA MET A 314 6.83 16.24 -15.79
C MET A 314 6.89 17.75 -15.67
N TRP A 315 7.09 18.45 -16.79
CA TRP A 315 7.13 19.91 -16.85
C TRP A 315 6.07 20.41 -17.82
N GLY A 316 5.51 21.57 -17.51
CA GLY A 316 4.48 22.19 -18.32
C GLY A 316 4.82 23.63 -18.71
N SER A 317 4.38 24.08 -19.89
CA SER A 317 4.52 25.45 -20.34
C SER A 317 3.31 25.85 -21.19
N ASN A 318 3.06 27.17 -21.29
CA ASN A 318 2.12 27.73 -22.26
C ASN A 318 2.83 28.49 -23.41
N SER A 319 4.14 28.72 -23.29
CA SER A 319 4.96 29.40 -24.27
C SER A 319 6.42 28.92 -24.14
N PRO A 320 6.74 27.72 -24.64
CA PRO A 320 8.10 27.20 -24.62
C PRO A 320 9.07 28.11 -25.37
N ASP A 321 10.25 28.32 -24.81
CA ASP A 321 11.32 29.01 -25.52
C ASP A 321 11.82 28.16 -26.70
N PRO A 322 11.85 28.68 -27.94
CA PRO A 322 12.25 27.92 -29.12
C PRO A 322 13.71 27.50 -29.10
N THR A 323 14.57 28.10 -28.27
CA THR A 323 15.96 27.64 -28.09
C THR A 323 16.05 26.34 -27.29
N GLY A 324 14.96 25.91 -26.65
CA GLY A 324 14.92 24.75 -25.78
C GLY A 324 15.37 25.04 -24.36
N SER A 325 15.56 26.34 -23.98
CA SER A 325 15.83 26.70 -22.59
C SER A 325 14.71 26.26 -21.66
N TRP A 326 14.97 26.30 -20.35
CA TRP A 326 13.98 26.00 -19.31
C TRP A 326 13.16 27.22 -18.89
N ASP A 327 13.35 28.37 -19.55
CA ASP A 327 12.57 29.57 -19.27
C ASP A 327 11.10 29.36 -19.62
N GLY A 328 10.20 29.76 -18.75
CA GLY A 328 8.76 29.57 -18.94
C GLY A 328 8.24 28.14 -18.71
N TRP A 329 9.06 27.23 -18.20
CA TRP A 329 8.66 25.90 -17.78
C TRP A 329 8.40 25.86 -16.27
N VAL A 330 7.33 25.17 -15.88
CA VAL A 330 6.97 24.92 -14.48
C VAL A 330 7.02 23.40 -14.25
N LYS A 331 7.73 22.97 -13.23
CA LYS A 331 7.69 21.55 -12.84
C LYS A 331 6.30 21.22 -12.28
N LEU A 332 5.62 20.29 -12.90
CA LEU A 332 4.29 19.82 -12.51
C LEU A 332 4.38 18.74 -11.44
N MET A 333 5.30 17.78 -11.60
CA MET A 333 5.51 16.71 -10.62
C MET A 333 6.80 15.94 -10.88
N ASP A 334 7.27 15.25 -9.84
CA ASP A 334 8.22 14.16 -9.91
C ASP A 334 7.48 12.83 -9.98
N CYS A 335 7.96 11.91 -10.80
CA CYS A 335 7.36 10.59 -11.01
C CYS A 335 8.36 9.48 -10.75
N GLU A 336 7.89 8.41 -10.13
CA GLU A 336 8.65 7.18 -9.95
C GLU A 336 7.77 5.98 -10.27
N SER A 337 8.22 5.15 -11.22
CA SER A 337 7.58 3.88 -11.57
C SER A 337 7.95 2.84 -10.51
N VAL A 338 6.93 2.26 -9.89
CA VAL A 338 7.08 1.26 -8.83
C VAL A 338 6.52 -0.06 -9.30
N LYS A 339 7.40 -1.04 -9.41
CA LYS A 339 7.04 -2.41 -9.77
C LYS A 339 6.20 -3.06 -8.68
N PRO A 340 4.94 -3.47 -8.94
CA PRO A 340 4.01 -3.96 -7.91
C PRO A 340 4.52 -5.16 -7.13
N SER A 341 5.17 -6.11 -7.82
CA SER A 341 5.67 -7.34 -7.18
C SER A 341 6.85 -7.11 -6.24
N GLY A 342 7.59 -6.00 -6.39
CA GLY A 342 8.87 -5.79 -5.69
C GLY A 342 9.98 -6.77 -6.08
N LEU A 343 9.75 -7.65 -7.07
CA LEU A 343 10.76 -8.61 -7.55
C LEU A 343 11.93 -7.88 -8.22
N PRO A 344 13.14 -8.47 -8.24
CA PRO A 344 14.29 -7.88 -8.93
C PRO A 344 14.01 -7.54 -10.40
N VAL A 345 14.74 -6.54 -10.93
CA VAL A 345 14.67 -6.19 -12.35
C VAL A 345 14.95 -7.43 -13.21
N GLY A 346 14.14 -7.62 -14.24
CA GLY A 346 14.21 -8.79 -15.13
C GLY A 346 13.36 -9.99 -14.71
N THR A 347 12.76 -9.96 -13.51
CA THR A 347 11.79 -10.97 -13.06
C THR A 347 10.43 -10.31 -12.87
N ASN A 348 9.43 -10.62 -13.68
CA ASN A 348 8.12 -9.99 -13.64
C ASN A 348 7.03 -11.00 -13.31
N SER A 349 6.09 -10.58 -12.45
CA SER A 349 4.82 -11.28 -12.23
C SER A 349 3.81 -10.92 -13.33
N ASP A 350 2.70 -11.65 -13.38
CA ASP A 350 1.59 -11.31 -14.27
C ASP A 350 0.97 -9.94 -13.94
N ASP A 351 0.96 -9.55 -12.67
CA ASP A 351 0.49 -8.24 -12.24
C ASP A 351 1.41 -7.10 -12.72
N ASP A 352 2.74 -7.31 -12.72
CA ASP A 352 3.69 -6.35 -13.28
C ASP A 352 3.44 -6.13 -14.77
N ILE A 353 3.26 -7.22 -15.51
CA ILE A 353 2.98 -7.19 -16.96
C ILE A 353 1.64 -6.51 -17.22
N ASN A 354 0.60 -6.89 -16.48
CA ASN A 354 -0.72 -6.33 -16.62
C ASN A 354 -0.74 -4.82 -16.33
N LEU A 355 -0.10 -4.38 -15.22
CA LEU A 355 -0.01 -2.95 -14.89
C LEU A 355 0.70 -2.18 -16.00
N SER A 356 1.88 -2.63 -16.42
CA SER A 356 2.68 -1.87 -17.37
C SER A 356 2.06 -1.82 -18.79
N MET A 357 1.50 -2.93 -19.27
CA MET A 357 1.10 -3.05 -20.68
C MET A 357 -0.39 -2.85 -20.94
N VAL A 358 -1.26 -3.17 -19.97
CA VAL A 358 -2.71 -3.22 -20.16
C VAL A 358 -3.42 -2.10 -19.40
N VAL A 359 -3.15 -1.98 -18.10
CA VAL A 359 -3.81 -0.99 -17.22
C VAL A 359 -3.17 0.38 -17.37
N GLY A 360 -1.85 0.44 -17.54
CA GLY A 360 -1.02 1.65 -17.46
C GLY A 360 -0.78 2.10 -16.03
N GLU A 361 0.43 2.57 -15.75
CA GLU A 361 0.77 3.20 -14.48
C GLU A 361 0.10 4.58 -14.42
N ASP A 362 -0.66 4.87 -13.36
CA ASP A 362 -1.47 6.09 -13.21
C ASP A 362 -0.77 7.09 -12.26
N PHE A 363 -0.53 8.32 -12.75
CA PHE A 363 0.14 9.39 -12.01
C PHE A 363 -0.80 10.59 -11.89
N ILE A 364 -1.00 11.06 -10.66
CA ILE A 364 -1.94 12.14 -10.34
C ILE A 364 -1.17 13.45 -10.19
N PHE A 365 -1.52 14.46 -10.98
CA PHE A 365 -0.95 15.80 -10.82
C PHE A 365 -1.41 16.45 -9.50
N PRO A 366 -0.55 17.27 -8.87
CA PRO A 366 -0.95 18.06 -7.72
C PRO A 366 -2.15 18.97 -8.04
N ASP A 367 -3.03 19.17 -7.06
CA ASP A 367 -4.24 19.99 -7.22
C ASP A 367 -3.93 21.45 -7.58
N ASP A 368 -2.74 21.95 -7.22
CA ASP A 368 -2.24 23.30 -7.51
C ASP A 368 -1.43 23.40 -8.81
N ALA A 369 -1.25 22.31 -9.53
CA ALA A 369 -0.58 22.34 -10.83
C ALA A 369 -1.28 23.34 -11.77
N PRO A 370 -0.55 24.27 -12.43
CA PRO A 370 -1.17 25.25 -13.31
C PRO A 370 -1.67 24.59 -14.61
N PRO A 371 -2.65 25.19 -15.30
CA PRO A 371 -3.06 24.75 -16.62
C PRO A 371 -1.96 25.04 -17.66
N VAL A 372 -1.66 24.03 -18.49
CA VAL A 372 -0.57 24.04 -19.46
C VAL A 372 -1.02 23.51 -20.82
N ARG A 373 -0.30 23.86 -21.88
CA ARG A 373 -0.50 23.34 -23.23
C ARG A 373 0.63 22.42 -23.68
N TYR A 374 1.87 22.75 -23.32
CA TYR A 374 3.05 21.98 -23.71
C TYR A 374 3.55 21.17 -22.54
N ILE A 375 3.93 19.95 -22.81
CA ILE A 375 4.53 19.02 -21.84
C ILE A 375 5.95 18.72 -22.25
N ARG A 376 6.87 18.76 -21.28
CA ARG A 376 8.23 18.22 -21.42
C ARG A 376 8.39 17.07 -20.43
N PHE A 377 8.63 15.88 -20.98
CA PHE A 377 8.91 14.66 -20.25
C PHE A 377 10.42 14.52 -20.12
N LYS A 378 10.96 14.55 -18.89
CA LYS A 378 12.40 14.48 -18.62
C LYS A 378 12.72 13.25 -17.81
N THR A 379 13.25 12.22 -18.45
CA THR A 379 13.69 10.98 -17.80
C THR A 379 15.02 11.21 -17.10
N LEU A 380 15.09 10.86 -15.81
CA LEU A 380 16.29 10.95 -14.98
C LEU A 380 17.00 9.60 -14.85
N GLU A 381 16.20 8.50 -14.82
CA GLU A 381 16.70 7.14 -14.61
C GLU A 381 15.82 6.14 -15.35
N THR A 382 16.45 5.14 -15.94
CA THR A 382 15.78 3.95 -16.49
C THR A 382 15.98 2.74 -15.59
N TYR A 383 15.20 1.68 -15.77
CA TYR A 383 15.28 0.50 -14.90
C TYR A 383 16.65 -0.21 -14.90
N ASP A 384 17.32 -0.27 -16.05
CA ASP A 384 18.67 -0.85 -16.15
C ASP A 384 19.78 0.21 -16.28
N TYR A 385 19.52 1.47 -15.89
CA TYR A 385 20.47 2.59 -15.98
C TYR A 385 21.02 2.82 -17.38
N LEU A 386 20.22 2.51 -18.41
CA LEU A 386 20.60 2.71 -19.81
C LEU A 386 20.34 4.14 -20.25
N ASP A 387 21.06 4.56 -21.29
CA ASP A 387 21.04 5.91 -21.85
C ASP A 387 20.12 6.07 -23.07
N TYR A 388 19.06 5.28 -23.13
CA TYR A 388 17.94 5.39 -24.05
C TYR A 388 16.63 5.10 -23.34
N ILE A 389 15.52 5.59 -23.89
CA ILE A 389 14.18 5.34 -23.32
C ILE A 389 13.26 4.74 -24.38
N TYR A 390 12.24 4.05 -23.89
CA TYR A 390 11.08 3.67 -24.70
C TYR A 390 9.78 3.79 -23.92
N ILE A 391 8.72 4.24 -24.59
CA ILE A 391 7.37 4.41 -24.06
C ILE A 391 6.41 3.93 -25.15
N ALA A 392 5.40 3.12 -24.77
CA ALA A 392 4.40 2.67 -25.71
C ALA A 392 3.29 3.70 -25.90
N GLU A 393 2.78 4.28 -24.78
CA GLU A 393 1.63 5.19 -24.85
C GLU A 393 1.61 6.13 -23.65
N LEU A 394 1.13 7.36 -23.87
CA LEU A 394 0.78 8.34 -22.84
C LEU A 394 -0.66 8.80 -23.05
N THR A 395 -1.42 8.82 -21.98
CA THR A 395 -2.81 9.27 -22.00
C THR A 395 -3.05 10.25 -20.87
N PHE A 396 -3.61 11.43 -21.16
CA PHE A 396 -3.82 12.50 -20.20
C PHE A 396 -5.30 12.76 -19.97
N TRP A 397 -5.65 13.12 -18.75
CA TRP A 397 -6.97 13.60 -18.35
C TRP A 397 -6.85 14.95 -17.66
N GLY A 398 -7.94 15.70 -17.71
CA GLY A 398 -8.02 16.99 -17.05
C GLY A 398 -9.27 17.75 -17.47
N ARG A 399 -9.21 19.07 -17.32
CA ARG A 399 -10.23 19.99 -17.79
C ARG A 399 -9.60 20.99 -18.76
N ARG A 400 -10.12 21.06 -19.96
CA ARG A 400 -9.69 22.07 -20.96
C ARG A 400 -10.11 23.47 -20.50
N GLU A 401 -9.27 24.49 -20.79
CA GLU A 401 -9.49 25.89 -20.47
C GLU A 401 -9.37 26.80 -21.71
#